data_90cc494842d8944754eda6cb1dd77641
#
_entry.id   90cc494842d8944754eda6cb1dd77641
#
_cell.length_a   1.000
_cell.length_b   1.000
_cell.length_c   1.000
_cell.angle_alpha   90.00
_cell.angle_beta   90.00
_cell.angle_gamma   90.00
#
_symmetry.space_group_name_H-M   'P 1'
#
loop_
_entity.id
_entity.type
_entity.pdbx_description
1 polymer ?
#
loop_
_entity_poly.entity_id
_entity_poly.type
_entity_poly.pdbx_seq_one_letter_code
_entity_poly.pdbx_strand_id
1 'polypeptide(L)'
;FTLLLIVGLAVTALVWADLGETSAPKDTRFVDQLRQYPGLLASRRFWGYCMAAAFSSGCFFAYLGGAPYVGTEVFKLSSQEIGLLFALTAIGYLVGNFLAGRYSVRIGMNRMVLFGTLTTTASIGVLALVTLAGLSGPVMFFVLTMPMGVGNGLCLPNANAGILSVRPDLAGTAAGLGGARQVGRALAHLR
;
A
#
# COMPACT_ATOMS: atom_id res chain seq x y z
N PHE A 1 -22.11 -8.25 5.07
CA PHE A 1 -21.28 -9.37 4.61
C PHE A 1 -21.83 -9.98 3.32
N THR A 2 -23.13 -10.18 3.18
CA THR A 2 -23.77 -10.76 1.98
C THR A 2 -23.46 -9.98 0.70
N LEU A 3 -23.50 -8.65 0.73
CA LEU A 3 -23.16 -7.80 -0.41
C LEU A 3 -21.70 -8.02 -0.86
N LEU A 4 -20.77 -8.05 0.10
CA LEU A 4 -19.34 -8.28 -0.18
C LEU A 4 -19.11 -9.66 -0.78
N LEU A 5 -19.82 -10.67 -0.31
CA LEU A 5 -19.77 -12.02 -0.85
C LEU A 5 -20.27 -12.06 -2.31
N ILE A 6 -21.42 -11.44 -2.59
CA ILE A 6 -21.99 -11.39 -3.94
C ILE A 6 -21.03 -10.67 -4.90
N VAL A 7 -20.51 -9.50 -4.50
CA VAL A 7 -19.53 -8.75 -5.31
C VAL A 7 -18.26 -9.57 -5.52
N GLY A 8 -17.75 -10.22 -4.49
CA GLY A 8 -16.56 -11.08 -4.60
C GLY A 8 -16.77 -12.24 -5.56
N LEU A 9 -17.90 -12.94 -5.48
CA LEU A 9 -18.26 -14.03 -6.39
C LEU A 9 -18.44 -13.53 -7.83
N ALA A 10 -19.10 -12.39 -8.02
CA ALA A 10 -19.30 -11.79 -9.34
C ALA A 10 -17.96 -11.40 -9.99
N VAL A 11 -17.04 -10.78 -9.24
CA VAL A 11 -15.70 -10.43 -9.73
C VAL A 11 -14.92 -11.71 -10.04
N THR A 12 -14.97 -12.72 -9.19
CA THR A 12 -14.30 -14.02 -9.44
C THR A 12 -14.83 -14.69 -10.70
N ALA A 13 -16.14 -14.70 -10.90
CA ALA A 13 -16.77 -15.27 -12.08
C ALA A 13 -16.38 -14.49 -13.36
N LEU A 14 -16.34 -13.16 -13.29
CA LEU A 14 -15.90 -12.30 -14.39
C LEU A 14 -14.43 -12.58 -14.76
N VAL A 15 -13.55 -12.65 -13.77
CA VAL A 15 -12.13 -12.97 -13.97
C VAL A 15 -11.97 -14.35 -14.62
N TRP A 16 -12.73 -15.34 -14.16
CA TRP A 16 -12.66 -16.70 -14.69
C TRP A 16 -13.22 -16.81 -16.12
N ALA A 17 -14.24 -16.01 -16.46
CA ALA A 17 -14.85 -16.01 -17.79
C ALA A 17 -14.06 -15.22 -18.84
N ASP A 18 -13.40 -14.12 -18.43
CA ASP A 18 -12.78 -13.15 -19.36
C ASP A 18 -11.24 -13.26 -19.41
N LEU A 19 -10.60 -13.63 -18.31
CA LEU A 19 -9.15 -13.85 -18.26
C LEU A 19 -8.83 -15.31 -18.58
N GLY A 20 -8.64 -15.61 -19.88
CA GLY A 20 -7.97 -16.83 -20.30
C GLY A 20 -6.52 -16.86 -19.78
N GLU A 21 -5.86 -18.01 -19.91
CA GLU A 21 -4.45 -18.19 -19.55
C GLU A 21 -3.59 -17.19 -20.35
N THR A 22 -3.21 -16.09 -19.70
CA THR A 22 -2.38 -15.03 -20.30
C THR A 22 -0.88 -15.33 -20.22
N SER A 23 -0.51 -16.35 -19.43
CA SER A 23 0.87 -16.79 -19.27
C SER A 23 1.19 -17.91 -20.24
N ALA A 24 2.15 -17.72 -21.14
CA ALA A 24 2.67 -18.83 -21.93
C ALA A 24 3.20 -19.93 -20.98
N PRO A 25 2.83 -21.21 -21.19
CA PRO A 25 3.32 -22.30 -20.36
C PRO A 25 4.85 -22.33 -20.46
N LYS A 26 5.53 -21.90 -19.41
CA LYS A 26 6.97 -22.05 -19.27
C LYS A 26 7.19 -23.39 -18.56
N ASP A 27 7.78 -24.34 -19.24
CA ASP A 27 8.30 -25.61 -18.68
C ASP A 27 9.49 -25.35 -17.73
N THR A 28 9.34 -24.37 -16.82
CA THR A 28 10.35 -24.11 -15.81
C THR A 28 10.06 -24.99 -14.59
N ARG A 29 10.92 -25.96 -14.35
CA ARG A 29 10.86 -26.80 -13.16
C ARG A 29 10.93 -25.89 -11.92
N PHE A 30 10.13 -26.21 -10.90
CA PHE A 30 10.11 -25.49 -9.62
C PHE A 30 11.52 -25.27 -9.03
N VAL A 31 12.41 -26.23 -9.24
CA VAL A 31 13.83 -26.16 -8.84
C VAL A 31 14.59 -25.04 -9.56
N ASP A 32 14.30 -24.78 -10.83
CA ASP A 32 14.97 -23.72 -11.62
C ASP A 32 14.50 -22.34 -11.17
N GLN A 33 13.26 -22.23 -10.74
CA GLN A 33 12.74 -21.02 -10.09
C GLN A 33 13.47 -20.76 -8.75
N LEU A 34 13.62 -21.80 -7.90
CA LEU A 34 14.32 -21.68 -6.61
C LEU A 34 15.78 -21.24 -6.78
N ARG A 35 16.48 -21.70 -7.79
CA ARG A 35 17.87 -21.29 -8.08
C ARG A 35 18.03 -19.82 -8.44
N GLN A 36 16.97 -19.17 -8.86
CA GLN A 36 16.99 -17.75 -9.26
C GLN A 36 16.69 -16.79 -8.08
N TYR A 37 16.18 -17.31 -6.95
CA TYR A 37 15.91 -16.50 -5.74
C TYR A 37 17.12 -15.72 -5.21
N PRO A 38 18.33 -16.31 -5.11
CA PRO A 38 19.47 -15.60 -4.62
C PRO A 38 19.81 -14.35 -5.44
N GLY A 39 19.66 -14.42 -6.78
CA GLY A 39 19.88 -13.28 -7.67
C GLY A 39 18.87 -12.14 -7.47
N LEU A 40 17.59 -12.49 -7.16
CA LEU A 40 16.56 -11.50 -6.84
C LEU A 40 16.84 -10.84 -5.48
N LEU A 41 17.18 -11.65 -4.47
CA LEU A 41 17.48 -11.19 -3.12
C LEU A 41 18.78 -10.37 -3.03
N ALA A 42 19.74 -10.58 -3.94
CA ALA A 42 20.95 -9.77 -4.04
C ALA A 42 20.72 -8.39 -4.67
N SER A 43 19.54 -8.18 -5.29
CA SER A 43 19.24 -6.92 -5.97
C SER A 43 18.88 -5.81 -4.97
N ARG A 44 19.70 -4.76 -4.90
CA ARG A 44 19.42 -3.55 -4.09
C ARG A 44 18.13 -2.86 -4.54
N ARG A 45 17.82 -2.91 -5.84
CA ARG A 45 16.62 -2.31 -6.42
C ARG A 45 15.35 -3.03 -5.96
N PHE A 46 15.38 -4.37 -5.91
CA PHE A 46 14.29 -5.18 -5.36
C PHE A 46 13.98 -4.78 -3.91
N TRP A 47 15.01 -4.72 -3.07
CA TRP A 47 14.86 -4.33 -1.66
C TRP A 47 14.35 -2.90 -1.48
N GLY A 48 14.80 -1.96 -2.31
CA GLY A 48 14.32 -0.58 -2.28
C GLY A 48 12.80 -0.51 -2.47
N TYR A 49 12.27 -1.19 -3.47
CA TYR A 49 10.82 -1.23 -3.71
C TYR A 49 10.07 -2.00 -2.61
N CYS A 50 10.59 -3.15 -2.16
CA CYS A 50 9.98 -3.92 -1.07
C CYS A 50 9.92 -3.11 0.23
N MET A 51 10.98 -2.40 0.58
CA MET A 51 11.00 -1.56 1.78
C MET A 51 10.04 -0.37 1.66
N ALA A 52 10.04 0.31 0.51
CA ALA A 52 9.10 1.41 0.26
C ALA A 52 7.65 0.94 0.40
N ALA A 53 7.28 -0.18 -0.23
CA ALA A 53 5.95 -0.76 -0.13
C ALA A 53 5.63 -1.19 1.31
N ALA A 54 6.56 -1.87 2.01
CA ALA A 54 6.35 -2.38 3.36
C ALA A 54 6.16 -1.26 4.38
N PHE A 55 7.00 -0.20 4.35
CA PHE A 55 6.85 0.93 5.25
C PHE A 55 5.60 1.75 4.94
N SER A 56 5.30 1.97 3.66
CA SER A 56 4.09 2.68 3.24
C SER A 56 2.83 1.95 3.71
N SER A 57 2.73 0.64 3.47
CA SER A 57 1.64 -0.20 3.98
C SER A 57 1.59 -0.22 5.51
N GLY A 58 2.75 -0.34 6.17
CA GLY A 58 2.84 -0.37 7.63
C GLY A 58 2.26 0.89 8.27
N CYS A 59 2.61 2.07 7.76
CA CYS A 59 2.04 3.34 8.21
C CYS A 59 0.52 3.38 8.03
N PHE A 60 0.03 2.90 6.90
CA PHE A 60 -1.40 2.88 6.61
C PHE A 60 -2.16 1.93 7.54
N PHE A 61 -1.64 0.72 7.76
CA PHE A 61 -2.27 -0.24 8.67
C PHE A 61 -2.19 0.20 10.13
N ALA A 62 -1.09 0.83 10.55
CA ALA A 62 -1.00 1.43 11.87
C ALA A 62 -2.06 2.53 12.08
N TYR A 63 -2.29 3.36 11.05
CA TYR A 63 -3.38 4.33 11.07
C TYR A 63 -4.75 3.65 11.13
N LEU A 64 -5.02 2.66 10.29
CA LEU A 64 -6.32 1.95 10.30
C LEU A 64 -6.61 1.28 11.63
N GLY A 65 -5.61 0.72 12.29
CA GLY A 65 -5.77 0.08 13.61
C GLY A 65 -5.86 1.07 14.76
N GLY A 66 -5.10 2.17 14.70
CA GLY A 66 -5.00 3.13 15.80
C GLY A 66 -6.00 4.28 15.76
N ALA A 67 -6.39 4.75 14.58
CA ALA A 67 -7.23 5.94 14.47
C ALA A 67 -8.66 5.78 15.04
N PRO A 68 -9.33 4.60 14.98
CA PRO A 68 -10.59 4.39 15.67
C PRO A 68 -10.45 4.57 17.17
N TYR A 69 -9.39 4.00 17.78
CA TYR A 69 -9.12 4.14 19.20
C TYR A 69 -8.88 5.61 19.60
N VAL A 70 -8.06 6.32 18.84
CA VAL A 70 -7.81 7.76 19.05
C VAL A 70 -9.11 8.56 18.89
N GLY A 71 -9.93 8.25 17.88
CA GLY A 71 -11.22 8.90 17.66
C GLY A 71 -12.19 8.70 18.83
N THR A 72 -12.35 7.46 19.33
CA THR A 72 -13.31 7.15 20.39
C THR A 72 -12.77 7.53 21.77
N GLU A 73 -11.55 7.14 22.12
CA GLU A 73 -11.04 7.28 23.48
C GLU A 73 -10.42 8.65 23.75
N VAL A 74 -9.70 9.21 22.80
CA VAL A 74 -9.02 10.51 22.99
C VAL A 74 -9.94 11.67 22.62
N PHE A 75 -10.55 11.61 21.44
CA PHE A 75 -11.38 12.72 20.94
C PHE A 75 -12.88 12.57 21.29
N LYS A 76 -13.30 11.43 21.84
CA LYS A 76 -14.71 11.17 22.22
C LYS A 76 -15.70 11.34 21.07
N LEU A 77 -15.28 11.02 19.84
CA LEU A 77 -16.09 11.11 18.65
C LEU A 77 -17.07 9.93 18.55
N SER A 78 -18.20 10.18 17.93
CA SER A 78 -19.16 9.13 17.55
C SER A 78 -18.62 8.30 16.37
N SER A 79 -19.12 7.08 16.20
CA SER A 79 -18.75 6.20 15.08
C SER A 79 -19.02 6.84 13.72
N GLN A 80 -20.06 7.69 13.61
CA GLN A 80 -20.38 8.39 12.37
C GLN A 80 -19.36 9.46 12.03
N GLU A 81 -18.95 10.27 13.02
CA GLU A 81 -17.91 11.30 12.84
C GLU A 81 -16.57 10.68 12.44
N ILE A 82 -16.19 9.58 13.12
CA ILE A 82 -14.97 8.84 12.76
C ILE A 82 -15.07 8.35 11.30
N GLY A 83 -16.20 7.76 10.90
CA GLY A 83 -16.39 7.28 9.52
C GLY A 83 -16.24 8.39 8.48
N LEU A 84 -16.82 9.58 8.74
CA LEU A 84 -16.69 10.74 7.85
C LEU A 84 -15.23 11.24 7.78
N LEU A 85 -14.54 11.30 8.90
CA LEU A 85 -13.16 11.76 8.96
C LEU A 85 -12.20 10.75 8.31
N PHE A 86 -12.46 9.46 8.42
CA PHE A 86 -11.73 8.42 7.69
C PHE A 86 -11.85 8.55 6.17
N ALA A 87 -12.98 9.05 5.68
CA ALA A 87 -13.19 9.28 4.25
C ALA A 87 -12.14 10.24 3.66
N LEU A 88 -11.61 11.19 4.43
CA LEU A 88 -10.55 12.09 3.99
C LEU A 88 -9.29 11.33 3.55
N THR A 89 -8.84 10.37 4.36
CA THR A 89 -7.66 9.56 4.03
C THR A 89 -7.96 8.63 2.84
N ALA A 90 -9.17 8.09 2.74
CA ALA A 90 -9.60 7.28 1.61
C ALA A 90 -9.64 8.09 0.30
N ILE A 91 -10.15 9.32 0.34
CA ILE A 91 -10.10 10.27 -0.80
C ILE A 91 -8.64 10.55 -1.18
N GLY A 92 -7.78 10.82 -0.21
CA GLY A 92 -6.35 10.97 -0.45
C GLY A 92 -5.76 9.78 -1.19
N TYR A 93 -6.07 8.56 -0.75
CA TYR A 93 -5.61 7.32 -1.40
C TYR A 93 -6.12 7.18 -2.85
N LEU A 94 -7.39 7.51 -3.10
CA LEU A 94 -7.95 7.52 -4.45
C LEU A 94 -7.25 8.53 -5.35
N VAL A 95 -7.02 9.75 -4.87
CA VAL A 95 -6.27 10.79 -5.60
C VAL A 95 -4.85 10.31 -5.91
N GLY A 96 -4.15 9.73 -4.93
CA GLY A 96 -2.82 9.17 -5.14
C GLY A 96 -2.77 8.09 -6.20
N ASN A 97 -3.72 7.13 -6.17
CA ASN A 97 -3.83 6.08 -7.19
C ASN A 97 -4.15 6.65 -8.57
N PHE A 98 -5.05 7.63 -8.66
CA PHE A 98 -5.35 8.31 -9.93
C PHE A 98 -4.11 9.00 -10.52
N LEU A 99 -3.36 9.73 -9.70
CA LEU A 99 -2.11 10.38 -10.11
C LEU A 99 -1.06 9.34 -10.52
N ALA A 100 -0.95 8.22 -9.79
CA ALA A 100 -0.07 7.12 -10.14
C ALA A 100 -0.43 6.57 -11.53
N GLY A 101 -1.69 6.22 -11.77
CA GLY A 101 -2.13 5.69 -13.07
C GLY A 101 -1.86 6.65 -14.23
N ARG A 102 -2.07 7.93 -14.01
CA ARG A 102 -1.90 8.93 -15.09
C ARG A 102 -0.46 9.33 -15.36
N TYR A 103 0.38 9.41 -14.33
CA TYR A 103 1.71 10.03 -14.44
C TYR A 103 2.88 9.06 -14.32
N SER A 104 2.70 7.81 -13.88
CA SER A 104 3.80 6.86 -13.67
C SER A 104 4.61 6.59 -14.95
N VAL A 105 3.94 6.54 -16.10
CA VAL A 105 4.63 6.33 -17.38
C VAL A 105 5.50 7.54 -17.76
N ARG A 106 5.05 8.77 -17.47
CA ARG A 106 5.76 10.00 -17.83
C ARG A 106 6.88 10.35 -16.85
N ILE A 107 6.63 10.20 -15.56
CA ILE A 107 7.55 10.61 -14.48
C ILE A 107 8.52 9.48 -14.14
N GLY A 108 8.09 8.24 -14.32
CA GLY A 108 8.83 7.03 -13.98
C GLY A 108 8.52 6.52 -12.56
N MET A 109 8.50 5.19 -12.41
CA MET A 109 8.13 4.50 -11.17
C MET A 109 8.99 4.93 -9.96
N ASN A 110 10.31 5.11 -10.15
CA ASN A 110 11.22 5.47 -9.06
C ASN A 110 10.86 6.83 -8.42
N ARG A 111 10.57 7.83 -9.26
CA ARG A 111 10.20 9.17 -8.79
C ARG A 111 8.83 9.16 -8.12
N MET A 112 7.89 8.38 -8.65
CA MET A 112 6.56 8.24 -8.05
C MET A 112 6.62 7.58 -6.68
N VAL A 113 7.44 6.53 -6.50
CA VAL A 113 7.69 5.92 -5.19
C VAL A 113 8.34 6.95 -4.24
N LEU A 114 9.33 7.71 -4.71
CA LEU A 114 9.98 8.73 -3.90
C LEU A 114 9.00 9.83 -3.47
N PHE A 115 8.20 10.37 -4.38
CA PHE A 115 7.17 11.36 -4.03
C PHE A 115 6.15 10.81 -3.05
N GLY A 116 5.70 9.57 -3.26
CA GLY A 116 4.76 8.90 -2.36
C GLY A 116 5.33 8.74 -0.94
N THR A 117 6.56 8.23 -0.83
CA THR A 117 7.20 8.05 0.48
C THR A 117 7.50 9.36 1.17
N LEU A 118 7.96 10.38 0.45
CA LEU A 118 8.20 11.72 1.02
C LEU A 118 6.90 12.36 1.51
N THR A 119 5.82 12.27 0.73
CA THR A 119 4.49 12.79 1.13
C THR A 119 3.99 12.10 2.39
N THR A 120 4.09 10.77 2.47
CA THR A 120 3.72 10.01 3.66
C THR A 120 4.55 10.41 4.88
N THR A 121 5.87 10.49 4.72
CA THR A 121 6.79 10.86 5.81
C THR A 121 6.55 12.27 6.31
N ALA A 122 6.37 13.22 5.39
CA ALA A 122 6.05 14.61 5.75
C ALA A 122 4.71 14.73 6.49
N SER A 123 3.68 14.04 6.01
CA SER A 123 2.35 13.99 6.64
C SER A 123 2.43 13.49 8.08
N ILE A 124 3.07 12.33 8.30
CA ILE A 124 3.21 11.75 9.64
C ILE A 124 4.14 12.59 10.52
N GLY A 125 5.21 13.14 9.94
CA GLY A 125 6.12 14.03 10.67
C GLY A 125 5.42 15.29 11.17
N VAL A 126 4.63 15.95 10.33
CA VAL A 126 3.83 17.12 10.71
C VAL A 126 2.80 16.72 11.75
N LEU A 127 2.09 15.60 11.58
CA LEU A 127 1.13 15.11 12.57
C LEU A 127 1.79 14.87 13.93
N ALA A 128 2.96 14.26 13.95
CA ALA A 128 3.71 14.01 15.20
C ALA A 128 4.10 15.34 15.87
N LEU A 129 4.62 16.32 15.12
CA LEU A 129 4.98 17.62 15.65
C LEU A 129 3.79 18.36 16.24
N VAL A 130 2.66 18.38 15.53
CA VAL A 130 1.42 19.04 15.99
C VAL A 130 0.89 18.36 17.26
N THR A 131 0.96 17.03 17.32
CA THR A 131 0.53 16.26 18.50
C THR A 131 1.44 16.53 19.70
N LEU A 132 2.76 16.56 19.51
CA LEU A 132 3.73 16.88 20.55
C LEU A 132 3.59 18.32 21.07
N ALA A 133 3.20 19.25 20.20
CA ALA A 133 2.91 20.63 20.57
C ALA A 133 1.57 20.80 21.32
N GLY A 134 0.79 19.72 21.51
CA GLY A 134 -0.53 19.77 22.15
C GLY A 134 -1.62 20.47 21.34
N LEU A 135 -1.38 20.66 20.02
CA LEU A 135 -2.29 21.37 19.12
C LEU A 135 -3.21 20.42 18.33
N SER A 136 -3.15 19.13 18.59
CA SER A 136 -3.94 18.12 17.85
C SER A 136 -5.39 18.13 18.30
N GLY A 137 -6.27 18.58 17.40
CA GLY A 137 -7.71 18.39 17.49
C GLY A 137 -8.18 17.27 16.56
N PRO A 138 -9.45 16.78 16.72
CA PRO A 138 -9.95 15.67 15.93
C PRO A 138 -9.89 15.91 14.42
N VAL A 139 -10.38 17.05 13.95
CA VAL A 139 -10.34 17.39 12.51
C VAL A 139 -8.91 17.50 12.00
N MET A 140 -8.02 18.13 12.75
CA MET A 140 -6.63 18.32 12.36
C MET A 140 -5.89 16.98 12.25
N PHE A 141 -6.13 16.05 13.18
CA PHE A 141 -5.56 14.70 13.13
C PHE A 141 -5.92 14.01 11.80
N PHE A 142 -7.19 13.95 11.44
CA PHE A 142 -7.64 13.27 10.24
C PHE A 142 -7.30 14.02 8.94
N VAL A 143 -7.29 15.35 8.95
CA VAL A 143 -6.86 16.17 7.80
C VAL A 143 -5.38 15.94 7.50
N LEU A 144 -4.54 15.88 8.52
CA LEU A 144 -3.11 15.65 8.35
C LEU A 144 -2.79 14.21 7.90
N THR A 145 -3.71 13.25 8.05
CA THR A 145 -3.55 11.89 7.50
C THR A 145 -3.99 11.76 6.04
N MET A 146 -4.72 12.73 5.48
CA MET A 146 -5.09 12.72 4.06
C MET A 146 -3.87 12.69 3.12
N PRO A 147 -2.82 13.52 3.28
CA PRO A 147 -1.60 13.42 2.46
C PRO A 147 -0.88 12.08 2.60
N MET A 148 -0.97 11.42 3.76
CA MET A 148 -0.48 10.04 3.92
C MET A 148 -1.22 9.09 2.98
N GLY A 149 -2.54 9.23 2.85
CA GLY A 149 -3.33 8.50 1.87
C GLY A 149 -2.83 8.73 0.43
N VAL A 150 -2.64 9.99 0.04
CA VAL A 150 -2.08 10.35 -1.28
C VAL A 150 -0.72 9.68 -1.49
N GLY A 151 0.17 9.77 -0.51
CA GLY A 151 1.50 9.17 -0.57
C GLY A 151 1.46 7.65 -0.76
N ASN A 152 0.56 6.97 -0.05
CA ASN A 152 0.32 5.53 -0.21
C ASN A 152 -0.19 5.18 -1.61
N GLY A 153 -1.17 5.93 -2.12
CA GLY A 153 -1.72 5.75 -3.46
C GLY A 153 -0.68 5.98 -4.57
N LEU A 154 0.29 6.87 -4.37
CA LEU A 154 1.43 7.05 -5.28
C LEU A 154 2.46 5.94 -5.15
N CYS A 155 2.78 5.53 -3.93
CA CYS A 155 3.87 4.61 -3.64
C CYS A 155 3.54 3.16 -4.01
N LEU A 156 2.41 2.60 -3.51
CA LEU A 156 2.12 1.17 -3.57
C LEU A 156 2.03 0.60 -4.99
N PRO A 157 1.24 1.18 -5.93
CA PRO A 157 1.15 0.62 -7.28
C PRO A 157 2.50 0.68 -8.02
N ASN A 158 3.26 1.76 -7.83
CA ASN A 158 4.57 1.93 -8.45
C ASN A 158 5.64 1.04 -7.83
N ALA A 159 5.63 0.84 -6.52
CA ALA A 159 6.55 -0.05 -5.85
C ALA A 159 6.29 -1.52 -6.24
N ASN A 160 5.02 -1.95 -6.29
CA ASN A 160 4.64 -3.28 -6.74
C ASN A 160 5.05 -3.53 -8.21
N ALA A 161 4.77 -2.58 -9.11
CA ALA A 161 5.24 -2.66 -10.49
C ALA A 161 6.78 -2.68 -10.56
N GLY A 162 7.45 -1.91 -9.70
CA GLY A 162 8.90 -1.90 -9.57
C GLY A 162 9.48 -3.25 -9.14
N ILE A 163 8.88 -3.91 -8.15
CA ILE A 163 9.24 -5.27 -7.70
C ILE A 163 9.20 -6.25 -8.87
N LEU A 164 8.11 -6.22 -9.64
CA LEU A 164 7.93 -7.11 -10.80
C LEU A 164 8.91 -6.80 -11.94
N SER A 165 9.30 -5.54 -12.11
CA SER A 165 10.19 -5.08 -13.18
C SER A 165 11.65 -5.46 -12.97
N VAL A 166 12.08 -5.84 -11.76
CA VAL A 166 13.48 -6.20 -11.47
C VAL A 166 13.90 -7.48 -12.20
N ARG A 167 13.00 -8.46 -12.26
CA ARG A 167 13.18 -9.72 -12.99
C ARG A 167 11.81 -10.15 -13.55
N PRO A 168 11.46 -9.74 -14.77
CA PRO A 168 10.17 -10.07 -15.37
C PRO A 168 9.93 -11.58 -15.54
N ASP A 169 10.99 -12.32 -15.75
CA ASP A 169 11.01 -13.80 -15.80
C ASP A 169 10.61 -14.48 -14.48
N LEU A 170 10.73 -13.74 -13.35
CA LEU A 170 10.40 -14.18 -12.00
C LEU A 170 9.25 -13.37 -11.37
N ALA A 171 8.42 -12.74 -12.18
CA ALA A 171 7.39 -11.81 -11.70
C ALA A 171 6.48 -12.43 -10.62
N GLY A 172 6.03 -13.67 -10.81
CA GLY A 172 5.20 -14.40 -9.82
C GLY A 172 5.92 -14.61 -8.48
N THR A 173 7.19 -14.97 -8.52
CA THR A 173 8.06 -15.15 -7.35
C THR A 173 8.31 -13.82 -6.62
N ALA A 174 8.62 -12.77 -7.39
CA ALA A 174 8.85 -11.43 -6.86
C ALA A 174 7.60 -10.86 -6.17
N ALA A 175 6.42 -11.09 -6.75
CA ALA A 175 5.13 -10.70 -6.15
C ALA A 175 4.88 -11.46 -4.83
N GLY A 176 5.09 -12.78 -4.80
CA GLY A 176 4.90 -13.60 -3.62
C GLY A 176 5.82 -13.20 -2.45
N LEU A 177 7.11 -13.01 -2.72
CA LEU A 177 8.08 -12.58 -1.70
C LEU A 177 7.82 -11.14 -1.21
N GLY A 178 7.46 -10.24 -2.12
CA GLY A 178 7.13 -8.85 -1.78
C GLY A 178 5.87 -8.78 -0.89
N GLY A 179 4.82 -9.52 -1.26
CA GLY A 179 3.57 -9.59 -0.52
C GLY A 179 3.71 -10.23 0.86
N ALA A 180 4.44 -11.34 0.98
CA ALA A 180 4.67 -12.01 2.26
C ALA A 180 5.37 -11.10 3.29
N ARG A 181 6.30 -10.23 2.85
CA ARG A 181 6.95 -9.26 3.74
C ARG A 181 6.07 -8.11 4.16
N GLN A 182 5.19 -7.62 3.27
CA GLN A 182 4.22 -6.59 3.63
C GLN A 182 3.29 -7.08 4.74
N VAL A 183 2.74 -8.28 4.58
CA VAL A 183 1.84 -8.90 5.56
C VAL A 183 2.57 -9.24 6.86
N GLY A 184 3.76 -9.83 6.78
CA GLY A 184 4.55 -10.23 7.96
C GLY A 184 4.91 -9.04 8.86
N ARG A 185 5.25 -7.86 8.29
CA ARG A 185 5.50 -6.65 9.08
C ARG A 185 4.24 -6.01 9.63
N ALA A 186 3.16 -5.98 8.86
CA ALA A 186 1.88 -5.48 9.35
C ALA A 186 1.40 -6.27 10.59
N LEU A 187 1.55 -7.60 10.59
CA LEU A 187 1.20 -8.46 11.71
C LEU A 187 2.14 -8.30 12.93
N ALA A 188 3.43 -8.02 12.70
CA ALA A 188 4.39 -7.80 13.80
C ALA A 188 4.12 -6.51 14.59
N HIS A 189 3.46 -5.52 14.00
CA HIS A 189 3.09 -4.27 14.65
C HIS A 189 1.72 -4.32 15.36
N LEU A 190 0.98 -5.43 15.22
CA LEU A 190 -0.33 -5.64 15.87
C LEU A 190 -0.22 -6.49 17.16
N ARG A 191 0.98 -6.92 17.51
CA ARG A 191 1.29 -7.55 18.80
C ARG A 191 1.98 -6.56 19.73
#